data_ba80dd529ac11209cbba404f058df791
#
_entry.id   ba80dd529ac11209cbba404f058df791
#
_cell.length_a   1.000
_cell.length_b   1.000
_cell.length_c   1.000
_cell.angle_alpha   90.00
_cell.angle_beta   90.00
_cell.angle_gamma   90.00
#
_symmetry.space_group_name_H-M   'P 1'
#
loop_
_entity.id
_entity.type
_entity.pdbx_description
1 polymer ?
#
loop_
_entity_poly.entity_id
_entity_poly.type
_entity_poly.pdbx_seq_one_letter_code
_entity_poly.pdbx_strand_id
1 'polypeptide(L)'
;GMVSYERLPMLEVVFDRLVRLMSTSLRNFTSDNVEVSLDNIASIRFGDYLNSIPLPAILSVFKAEELENYGLLTVDSNLIYSIVDVLLGGRRGTAAMRIDGRPYTTIERVLVQRMVEVVLADARAAFEPLTPVTFTLDRLETNPRFAAIARPANAAILVKLRIDMEDRGGRIELLLPYATLEPIRKMLLQQFMGEKFGRDNIWEGHLATELWTTQM
;
A
#
# COMPACT_ATOMS: atom_id res chain seq x y z
N GLY A 1 14.51 13.42 8.26
CA GLY A 1 14.12 14.22 9.38
C GLY A 1 12.63 14.23 9.63
N MET A 2 12.24 14.53 10.86
CA MET A 2 10.83 14.61 11.19
C MET A 2 10.19 15.85 10.60
N VAL A 3 8.99 15.71 10.04
CA VAL A 3 8.20 16.83 9.56
C VAL A 3 6.90 16.87 10.35
N SER A 4 6.29 18.05 10.38
CA SER A 4 4.98 18.18 11.03
C SER A 4 3.98 17.24 10.40
N TYR A 5 3.36 16.42 11.23
CA TYR A 5 2.34 15.50 10.76
C TYR A 5 1.00 16.23 10.70
N GLU A 6 0.50 16.41 9.50
CA GLU A 6 -0.86 16.85 9.31
C GLU A 6 -1.74 15.62 9.36
N ARG A 7 -2.57 15.52 10.39
CA ARG A 7 -3.45 14.39 10.54
C ARG A 7 -4.55 14.44 9.49
N LEU A 8 -4.69 13.34 8.75
CA LEU A 8 -5.73 13.15 7.74
C LEU A 8 -6.60 11.98 8.20
N PRO A 9 -7.65 12.25 9.00
CA PRO A 9 -8.42 11.17 9.66
C PRO A 9 -8.98 10.12 8.71
N MET A 10 -9.35 10.52 7.51
CA MET A 10 -9.92 9.56 6.54
C MET A 10 -8.91 8.58 6.00
N LEU A 11 -7.62 8.92 6.02
CA LEU A 11 -6.60 7.94 5.63
C LEU A 11 -6.54 6.78 6.61
N GLU A 12 -6.74 7.04 7.90
CA GLU A 12 -6.79 5.95 8.88
C GLU A 12 -7.92 4.98 8.56
N VAL A 13 -9.08 5.51 8.17
CA VAL A 13 -10.24 4.70 7.79
C VAL A 13 -9.94 3.91 6.51
N VAL A 14 -9.38 4.58 5.51
CA VAL A 14 -9.04 3.94 4.22
C VAL A 14 -8.04 2.80 4.42
N PHE A 15 -6.98 3.04 5.18
CA PHE A 15 -5.94 2.03 5.36
C PHE A 15 -6.36 0.90 6.30
N ASP A 16 -7.25 1.17 7.25
CA ASP A 16 -7.87 0.13 8.05
C ASP A 16 -8.70 -0.81 7.17
N ARG A 17 -9.42 -0.24 6.20
CA ARG A 17 -10.13 -1.02 5.19
C ARG A 17 -9.17 -1.79 4.29
N LEU A 18 -8.07 -1.14 3.87
CA LEU A 18 -7.08 -1.74 3.00
C LEU A 18 -6.47 -3.01 3.60
N VAL A 19 -6.10 -2.98 4.90
CA VAL A 19 -5.49 -4.16 5.52
C VAL A 19 -6.43 -5.36 5.54
N ARG A 20 -7.73 -5.12 5.71
CA ARG A 20 -8.71 -6.21 5.66
C ARG A 20 -8.82 -6.79 4.26
N LEU A 21 -8.88 -5.93 3.24
CA LEU A 21 -8.93 -6.39 1.86
C LEU A 21 -7.67 -7.14 1.47
N MET A 22 -6.50 -6.62 1.85
CA MET A 22 -5.22 -7.25 1.56
C MET A 22 -5.08 -8.61 2.23
N SER A 23 -5.55 -8.77 3.46
CA SER A 23 -5.49 -10.07 4.13
C SER A 23 -6.20 -11.14 3.31
N THR A 24 -7.38 -10.83 2.81
CA THR A 24 -8.14 -11.76 1.96
C THR A 24 -7.44 -11.99 0.62
N SER A 25 -7.05 -10.91 -0.05
CA SER A 25 -6.43 -11.00 -1.38
C SER A 25 -5.10 -11.72 -1.36
N LEU A 26 -4.28 -11.47 -0.34
CA LEU A 26 -2.97 -12.13 -0.24
C LEU A 26 -3.09 -13.59 0.18
N ARG A 27 -4.09 -13.95 0.97
CA ARG A 27 -4.39 -15.36 1.23
C ARG A 27 -4.73 -16.09 -0.07
N ASN A 28 -5.56 -15.48 -0.90
CA ASN A 28 -5.94 -16.05 -2.19
C ASN A 28 -4.73 -16.12 -3.14
N PHE A 29 -3.93 -15.05 -3.18
CA PHE A 29 -2.76 -14.98 -4.04
C PHE A 29 -1.71 -16.03 -3.71
N THR A 30 -1.47 -16.27 -2.43
CA THR A 30 -0.44 -17.19 -1.95
C THR A 30 -0.96 -18.60 -1.67
N SER A 31 -2.26 -18.77 -1.54
CA SER A 31 -2.87 -19.99 -1.03
C SER A 31 -2.31 -20.37 0.34
N ASP A 32 -2.00 -19.36 1.15
CA ASP A 32 -1.39 -19.53 2.47
C ASP A 32 -2.12 -18.63 3.47
N ASN A 33 -1.87 -18.86 4.75
CA ASN A 33 -2.42 -18.01 5.80
C ASN A 33 -1.63 -16.72 5.87
N VAL A 34 -2.31 -15.60 5.63
CA VAL A 34 -1.68 -14.27 5.63
C VAL A 34 -2.51 -13.32 6.48
N GLU A 35 -1.85 -12.60 7.37
CA GLU A 35 -2.43 -11.55 8.18
C GLU A 35 -1.72 -10.24 7.85
N VAL A 36 -2.49 -9.22 7.49
CA VAL A 36 -1.96 -7.88 7.23
C VAL A 36 -2.39 -6.98 8.37
N SER A 37 -1.45 -6.22 8.93
CA SER A 37 -1.74 -5.26 9.98
C SER A 37 -1.11 -3.91 9.66
N LEU A 38 -1.75 -2.85 10.14
CA LEU A 38 -1.25 -1.50 10.01
C LEU A 38 -0.32 -1.22 11.20
N ASP A 39 0.98 -1.01 10.90
CA ASP A 39 1.93 -0.69 11.95
C ASP A 39 1.90 0.79 12.29
N ASN A 40 1.90 1.65 11.28
CA ASN A 40 2.07 3.07 11.50
C ASN A 40 1.68 3.89 10.28
N ILE A 41 1.15 5.08 10.52
CA ILE A 41 0.97 6.12 9.51
C ILE A 41 1.70 7.35 10.04
N ALA A 42 2.63 7.88 9.26
CA ALA A 42 3.44 9.01 9.68
C ALA A 42 3.74 9.93 8.51
N SER A 43 4.31 11.09 8.79
CA SER A 43 4.77 12.01 7.77
C SER A 43 6.29 11.98 7.72
N ILE A 44 6.85 12.03 6.52
CA ILE A 44 8.30 11.98 6.32
C ILE A 44 8.67 12.82 5.10
N ARG A 45 9.85 13.41 5.09
CA ARG A 45 10.37 14.02 3.88
C ARG A 45 10.73 12.94 2.88
N PHE A 46 10.42 13.18 1.63
CA PHE A 46 10.61 12.19 0.58
C PHE A 46 12.06 11.70 0.48
N GLY A 47 13.02 12.63 0.49
CA GLY A 47 14.45 12.27 0.43
C GLY A 47 14.90 11.42 1.62
N ASP A 48 14.41 11.74 2.81
CA ASP A 48 14.73 10.95 4.00
C ASP A 48 14.17 9.53 3.88
N TYR A 49 12.98 9.39 3.31
CA TYR A 49 12.41 8.08 3.08
C TYR A 49 13.29 7.24 2.14
N LEU A 50 13.64 7.79 0.98
CA LEU A 50 14.46 7.05 0.01
C LEU A 50 15.81 6.63 0.62
N ASN A 51 16.40 7.48 1.45
CA ASN A 51 17.68 7.17 2.09
C ASN A 51 17.55 6.15 3.22
N SER A 52 16.35 5.94 3.74
CA SER A 52 16.11 5.04 4.87
C SER A 52 15.73 3.62 4.46
N ILE A 53 15.48 3.37 3.19
CA ILE A 53 15.02 2.06 2.73
C ILE A 53 16.15 1.04 2.83
N PRO A 54 15.97 -0.05 3.60
CA PRO A 54 16.97 -1.12 3.61
C PRO A 54 17.03 -1.81 2.24
N LEU A 55 18.24 -1.92 1.70
CA LEU A 55 18.44 -2.55 0.41
C LEU A 55 19.00 -3.97 0.60
N PRO A 56 18.65 -4.92 -0.27
CA PRO A 56 17.79 -4.77 -1.45
C PRO A 56 16.31 -4.67 -1.11
N ALA A 57 15.57 -3.97 -1.97
CA ALA A 57 14.12 -3.85 -1.90
C ALA A 57 13.60 -3.62 -3.32
N ILE A 58 12.32 -3.82 -3.54
CA ILE A 58 11.68 -3.45 -4.81
C ILE A 58 10.74 -2.29 -4.53
N LEU A 59 10.96 -1.18 -5.24
CA LEU A 59 10.13 0.00 -5.19
C LEU A 59 9.23 0.02 -6.41
N SER A 60 7.93 0.00 -6.17
CA SER A 60 6.95 0.03 -7.25
C SER A 60 6.42 1.45 -7.37
N VAL A 61 6.71 2.09 -8.49
CA VAL A 61 6.17 3.41 -8.80
C VAL A 61 4.79 3.22 -9.39
N PHE A 62 3.78 3.83 -8.80
CA PHE A 62 2.42 3.75 -9.32
C PHE A 62 1.84 5.13 -9.54
N LYS A 63 0.86 5.22 -10.44
CA LYS A 63 0.14 6.45 -10.70
C LYS A 63 -1.25 6.37 -10.10
N ALA A 64 -1.66 7.41 -9.38
CA ALA A 64 -3.03 7.62 -8.97
C ALA A 64 -3.70 8.42 -10.08
N GLU A 65 -4.42 7.73 -10.95
CA GLU A 65 -4.86 8.29 -12.23
C GLU A 65 -5.71 9.56 -12.07
N GLU A 66 -6.71 9.52 -11.22
CA GLU A 66 -7.63 10.64 -11.01
C GLU A 66 -6.96 11.82 -10.28
N LEU A 67 -5.86 11.55 -9.58
CA LEU A 67 -5.09 12.57 -8.87
C LEU A 67 -3.94 13.10 -9.73
N GLU A 68 -3.72 12.50 -10.89
CA GLU A 68 -2.68 12.89 -11.86
C GLU A 68 -1.29 12.98 -11.23
N ASN A 69 -0.96 12.08 -10.31
CA ASN A 69 0.33 12.07 -9.65
C ASN A 69 0.66 10.65 -9.14
N TYR A 70 1.81 10.50 -8.50
CA TYR A 70 2.43 9.21 -8.24
C TYR A 70 2.56 8.92 -6.76
N GLY A 71 2.76 7.64 -6.45
CA GLY A 71 3.14 7.15 -5.14
C GLY A 71 4.12 5.99 -5.27
N LEU A 72 4.61 5.51 -4.15
CA LEU A 72 5.51 4.36 -4.09
C LEU A 72 4.91 3.26 -3.24
N LEU A 73 5.14 2.02 -3.68
CA LEU A 73 4.87 0.84 -2.87
C LEU A 73 6.18 0.07 -2.78
N THR A 74 6.76 0.03 -1.58
CA THR A 74 8.06 -0.62 -1.34
C THR A 74 7.83 -1.98 -0.70
N VAL A 75 8.41 -3.01 -1.29
CA VAL A 75 8.35 -4.38 -0.77
C VAL A 75 9.73 -4.74 -0.25
N ASP A 76 9.82 -5.12 1.02
CA ASP A 76 11.11 -5.46 1.60
C ASP A 76 11.58 -6.85 1.18
N SER A 77 12.88 -7.09 1.37
CA SER A 77 13.52 -8.33 0.96
C SER A 77 12.90 -9.56 1.59
N ASN A 78 12.56 -9.48 2.88
CA ASN A 78 11.96 -10.61 3.58
C ASN A 78 10.64 -11.04 2.95
N LEU A 79 9.80 -10.07 2.60
CA LEU A 79 8.52 -10.38 1.98
C LEU A 79 8.72 -10.91 0.57
N ILE A 80 9.64 -10.33 -0.21
CA ILE A 80 9.92 -10.80 -1.55
C ILE A 80 10.26 -12.29 -1.54
N TYR A 81 11.20 -12.69 -0.68
CA TYR A 81 11.60 -14.08 -0.61
C TYR A 81 10.52 -14.98 -0.02
N SER A 82 9.72 -14.48 0.92
CA SER A 82 8.59 -15.23 1.46
C SER A 82 7.56 -15.55 0.38
N ILE A 83 7.22 -14.56 -0.45
CA ILE A 83 6.25 -14.72 -1.53
C ILE A 83 6.79 -15.67 -2.61
N VAL A 84 8.05 -15.49 -2.99
CA VAL A 84 8.69 -16.35 -3.99
C VAL A 84 8.73 -17.81 -3.51
N ASP A 85 9.14 -18.02 -2.26
CA ASP A 85 9.19 -19.37 -1.68
C ASP A 85 7.82 -20.04 -1.70
N VAL A 86 6.79 -19.32 -1.30
CA VAL A 86 5.43 -19.86 -1.24
C VAL A 86 4.89 -20.15 -2.63
N LEU A 87 5.02 -19.21 -3.55
CA LEU A 87 4.45 -19.35 -4.90
C LEU A 87 5.16 -20.40 -5.74
N LEU A 88 6.47 -20.59 -5.53
CA LEU A 88 7.23 -21.60 -6.25
C LEU A 88 7.28 -22.95 -5.52
N GLY A 89 6.47 -23.12 -4.46
CA GLY A 89 6.47 -24.33 -3.67
C GLY A 89 7.77 -24.53 -2.94
N GLY A 90 8.43 -23.42 -2.58
CA GLY A 90 9.75 -23.46 -1.99
C GLY A 90 9.77 -24.13 -0.64
N ARG A 91 10.83 -24.88 -0.40
CA ARG A 91 11.11 -25.50 0.87
C ARG A 91 11.97 -24.54 1.68
N ARG A 92 11.99 -24.72 3.00
CA ARG A 92 12.83 -23.91 3.86
C ARG A 92 14.29 -23.85 3.42
N GLY A 93 14.79 -24.92 2.76
CA GLY A 93 16.15 -24.96 2.25
C GLY A 93 16.43 -23.96 1.14
N THR A 94 15.44 -23.53 0.37
CA THR A 94 15.65 -22.53 -0.67
C THR A 94 16.01 -21.17 -0.11
N ALA A 95 15.50 -20.84 1.07
CA ALA A 95 15.83 -19.58 1.70
C ALA A 95 17.33 -19.47 2.04
N ALA A 96 17.98 -20.59 2.29
CA ALA A 96 19.42 -20.63 2.59
C ALA A 96 20.27 -20.37 1.35
N MET A 97 19.70 -20.41 0.14
CA MET A 97 20.41 -20.15 -1.10
C MET A 97 20.48 -18.66 -1.43
N ARG A 98 19.90 -17.81 -0.62
CA ARG A 98 19.94 -16.36 -0.84
C ARG A 98 21.33 -15.83 -0.63
N ILE A 99 21.79 -15.04 -1.60
CA ILE A 99 23.09 -14.38 -1.53
C ILE A 99 22.83 -12.89 -1.37
N ASP A 100 23.34 -12.31 -0.28
CA ASP A 100 23.21 -10.90 -0.02
C ASP A 100 23.84 -10.09 -1.16
N GLY A 101 23.14 -9.04 -1.58
CA GLY A 101 23.62 -8.18 -2.67
C GLY A 101 23.34 -8.70 -4.06
N ARG A 102 22.81 -9.91 -4.19
CA ARG A 102 22.45 -10.47 -5.49
C ARG A 102 21.23 -9.72 -6.04
N PRO A 103 21.24 -9.31 -7.33
CA PRO A 103 20.06 -8.71 -7.94
C PRO A 103 18.89 -9.69 -7.94
N TYR A 104 17.67 -9.14 -7.89
CA TYR A 104 16.47 -9.98 -8.04
C TYR A 104 16.39 -10.55 -9.45
N THR A 105 16.01 -11.81 -9.55
CA THR A 105 15.83 -12.48 -10.83
C THR A 105 14.56 -11.97 -11.53
N THR A 106 14.45 -12.26 -12.82
CA THR A 106 13.26 -11.90 -13.60
C THR A 106 12.00 -12.52 -13.01
N ILE A 107 12.07 -13.79 -12.60
CA ILE A 107 10.90 -14.46 -12.04
C ILE A 107 10.50 -13.87 -10.69
N GLU A 108 11.49 -13.50 -9.86
CA GLU A 108 11.21 -12.83 -8.59
C GLU A 108 10.51 -11.50 -8.84
N ARG A 109 10.97 -10.71 -9.81
CA ARG A 109 10.37 -9.43 -10.16
C ARG A 109 8.94 -9.60 -10.69
N VAL A 110 8.70 -10.61 -11.51
CA VAL A 110 7.37 -10.89 -12.05
C VAL A 110 6.39 -11.25 -10.94
N LEU A 111 6.81 -12.07 -9.98
CA LEU A 111 5.95 -12.47 -8.87
C LEU A 111 5.63 -11.28 -7.96
N VAL A 112 6.62 -10.42 -7.68
CA VAL A 112 6.41 -9.19 -6.93
C VAL A 112 5.46 -8.27 -7.66
N GLN A 113 5.62 -8.11 -8.98
CA GLN A 113 4.73 -7.29 -9.79
C GLN A 113 3.28 -7.74 -9.66
N ARG A 114 3.03 -9.04 -9.74
CA ARG A 114 1.67 -9.58 -9.59
C ARG A 114 1.09 -9.29 -8.22
N MET A 115 1.90 -9.45 -7.17
CA MET A 115 1.48 -9.11 -5.82
C MET A 115 1.14 -7.63 -5.69
N VAL A 116 2.00 -6.76 -6.23
CA VAL A 116 1.79 -5.31 -6.19
C VAL A 116 0.48 -4.94 -6.89
N GLU A 117 0.21 -5.54 -8.03
CA GLU A 117 -1.04 -5.27 -8.75
C GLU A 117 -2.27 -5.67 -7.94
N VAL A 118 -2.18 -6.78 -7.19
CA VAL A 118 -3.24 -7.19 -6.26
C VAL A 118 -3.44 -6.13 -5.18
N VAL A 119 -2.36 -5.64 -4.59
CA VAL A 119 -2.43 -4.61 -3.54
C VAL A 119 -3.00 -3.30 -4.08
N LEU A 120 -2.60 -2.90 -5.28
CA LEU A 120 -3.11 -1.67 -5.91
C LEU A 120 -4.61 -1.77 -6.23
N ALA A 121 -5.09 -2.95 -6.60
CA ALA A 121 -6.52 -3.19 -6.78
C ALA A 121 -7.28 -3.06 -5.45
N ASP A 122 -6.69 -3.56 -4.38
CA ASP A 122 -7.28 -3.42 -3.04
C ASP A 122 -7.28 -1.95 -2.58
N ALA A 123 -6.22 -1.20 -2.91
CA ALA A 123 -6.15 0.23 -2.60
C ALA A 123 -7.27 0.99 -3.30
N ARG A 124 -7.55 0.66 -4.57
CA ARG A 124 -8.67 1.24 -5.30
C ARG A 124 -9.98 0.97 -4.56
N ALA A 125 -10.20 -0.27 -4.15
CA ALA A 125 -11.42 -0.64 -3.41
C ALA A 125 -11.51 0.07 -2.06
N ALA A 126 -10.37 0.24 -1.38
CA ALA A 126 -10.33 0.91 -0.08
C ALA A 126 -10.69 2.40 -0.16
N PHE A 127 -10.30 3.07 -1.24
CA PHE A 127 -10.63 4.48 -1.47
C PHE A 127 -12.03 4.71 -2.01
N GLU A 128 -12.63 3.70 -2.62
CA GLU A 128 -13.91 3.86 -3.33
C GLU A 128 -15.02 4.54 -2.54
N PRO A 129 -15.27 4.23 -1.26
CA PRO A 129 -16.32 4.92 -0.51
C PRO A 129 -16.04 6.40 -0.30
N LEU A 130 -14.78 6.82 -0.35
CA LEU A 130 -14.39 8.22 -0.21
C LEU A 130 -14.42 8.93 -1.55
N THR A 131 -13.71 8.38 -2.51
CA THR A 131 -13.62 8.91 -3.87
C THR A 131 -12.96 7.86 -4.77
N PRO A 132 -13.38 7.74 -6.04
CA PRO A 132 -12.74 6.80 -6.94
C PRO A 132 -11.30 7.21 -7.23
N VAL A 133 -10.36 6.31 -6.97
CA VAL A 133 -8.95 6.48 -7.35
C VAL A 133 -8.46 5.16 -7.91
N THR A 134 -7.98 5.17 -9.13
CA THR A 134 -7.35 4.01 -9.78
C THR A 134 -5.85 4.12 -9.62
N PHE A 135 -5.23 3.08 -9.08
CA PHE A 135 -3.79 3.02 -8.89
C PHE A 135 -3.20 2.07 -9.93
N THR A 136 -2.39 2.61 -10.83
CA THR A 136 -1.81 1.86 -11.95
C THR A 136 -0.31 1.72 -11.74
N LEU A 137 0.20 0.50 -11.78
CA LEU A 137 1.64 0.27 -11.69
C LEU A 137 2.33 0.85 -12.92
N ASP A 138 3.32 1.71 -12.69
CA ASP A 138 4.12 2.31 -13.75
C ASP A 138 5.38 1.49 -14.01
N ARG A 139 6.16 1.23 -12.98
CA ARG A 139 7.41 0.49 -13.10
C ARG A 139 7.91 -0.02 -11.75
N LEU A 140 8.79 -1.02 -11.81
CA LEU A 140 9.54 -1.51 -10.64
C LEU A 140 10.96 -0.99 -10.70
N GLU A 141 11.46 -0.53 -9.56
CA GLU A 141 12.82 -0.05 -9.41
C GLU A 141 13.50 -0.73 -8.23
N THR A 142 14.78 -1.01 -8.36
CA THR A 142 15.59 -1.55 -7.26
C THR A 142 16.55 -0.49 -6.72
N ASN A 143 16.82 0.55 -7.50
CA ASN A 143 17.62 1.68 -7.08
C ASN A 143 16.68 2.84 -6.70
N PRO A 144 16.69 3.29 -5.42
CA PRO A 144 15.80 4.38 -4.99
C PRO A 144 15.93 5.66 -5.80
N ARG A 145 17.09 5.92 -6.39
CA ARG A 145 17.30 7.12 -7.22
C ARG A 145 16.34 7.17 -8.40
N PHE A 146 15.94 6.03 -8.94
CA PHE A 146 15.05 5.98 -10.09
C PHE A 146 13.56 6.01 -9.69
N ALA A 147 13.29 6.05 -8.40
CA ALA A 147 11.95 6.18 -7.85
C ALA A 147 11.66 7.59 -7.31
N ALA A 148 12.36 8.59 -7.82
CA ALA A 148 12.22 9.98 -7.38
C ALA A 148 10.95 10.59 -7.99
N ILE A 149 9.84 10.47 -7.30
CA ILE A 149 8.53 10.98 -7.74
C ILE A 149 8.15 12.30 -7.07
N ALA A 150 9.01 12.84 -6.23
CA ALA A 150 8.79 14.09 -5.51
C ALA A 150 10.16 14.73 -5.21
N ARG A 151 10.16 15.99 -4.81
CA ARG A 151 11.38 16.65 -4.37
C ARG A 151 11.81 16.13 -3.00
N PRO A 152 13.12 16.02 -2.74
CA PRO A 152 13.59 15.47 -1.46
C PRO A 152 13.05 16.20 -0.22
N ALA A 153 12.85 17.50 -0.30
CA ALA A 153 12.36 18.31 0.82
C ALA A 153 10.86 18.19 1.05
N ASN A 154 10.11 17.70 0.05
CA ASN A 154 8.66 17.64 0.15
C ASN A 154 8.21 16.49 1.05
N ALA A 155 7.16 16.75 1.81
CA ALA A 155 6.62 15.76 2.73
C ALA A 155 5.70 14.75 2.02
N ALA A 156 5.64 13.57 2.59
CA ALA A 156 4.78 12.49 2.12
C ALA A 156 4.20 11.76 3.33
N ILE A 157 3.06 11.12 3.12
CA ILE A 157 2.50 10.18 4.09
C ILE A 157 3.14 8.82 3.86
N LEU A 158 3.66 8.23 4.92
CA LEU A 158 4.24 6.90 4.91
C LEU A 158 3.33 5.96 5.70
N VAL A 159 2.86 4.92 5.04
CA VAL A 159 2.01 3.89 5.65
C VAL A 159 2.80 2.60 5.72
N LYS A 160 3.06 2.12 6.91
CA LYS A 160 3.81 0.87 7.12
C LYS A 160 2.85 -0.26 7.42
N LEU A 161 2.89 -1.29 6.58
CA LEU A 161 2.07 -2.48 6.72
C LEU A 161 2.95 -3.68 7.02
N ARG A 162 2.53 -4.48 8.01
CA ARG A 162 3.20 -5.73 8.32
C ARG A 162 2.43 -6.88 7.71
N ILE A 163 3.15 -7.77 7.04
CA ILE A 163 2.59 -8.96 6.40
C ILE A 163 3.12 -10.16 7.16
N ASP A 164 2.24 -10.83 7.91
CA ASP A 164 2.60 -12.03 8.66
C ASP A 164 2.06 -13.26 7.96
N MET A 165 2.95 -14.20 7.70
CA MET A 165 2.63 -15.53 7.18
C MET A 165 3.00 -16.52 8.26
N GLU A 166 2.70 -17.80 8.08
CA GLU A 166 2.83 -18.78 9.16
C GLU A 166 4.20 -18.76 9.87
N ASP A 167 5.29 -18.83 9.10
CA ASP A 167 6.65 -18.79 9.65
C ASP A 167 7.57 -17.84 8.88
N ARG A 168 6.99 -16.91 8.15
CA ARG A 168 7.70 -15.95 7.32
C ARG A 168 6.86 -14.68 7.18
N GLY A 169 7.31 -13.74 6.40
CA GLY A 169 6.59 -12.49 6.16
C GLY A 169 7.54 -11.34 5.89
N GLY A 170 7.06 -10.14 6.05
CA GLY A 170 7.84 -8.95 5.83
C GLY A 170 6.97 -7.70 5.86
N ARG A 171 7.35 -6.70 5.10
CA ARG A 171 6.69 -5.40 5.10
C ARG A 171 6.38 -4.89 3.70
N ILE A 172 5.27 -4.18 3.63
CA ILE A 172 4.94 -3.32 2.50
C ILE A 172 4.79 -1.91 3.05
N GLU A 173 5.38 -0.94 2.35
CA GLU A 173 5.25 0.46 2.70
C GLU A 173 4.64 1.21 1.55
N LEU A 174 3.59 1.99 1.84
CA LEU A 174 2.99 2.89 0.88
C LEU A 174 3.44 4.29 1.18
N LEU A 175 3.91 4.99 0.18
CA LEU A 175 4.30 6.39 0.30
C LEU A 175 3.43 7.23 -0.64
N LEU A 176 2.70 8.18 -0.07
CA LEU A 176 1.84 9.08 -0.81
C LEU A 176 2.29 10.51 -0.57
N PRO A 177 2.94 11.16 -1.55
CA PRO A 177 3.30 12.57 -1.41
C PRO A 177 2.06 13.42 -1.12
N TYR A 178 2.22 14.45 -0.26
CA TYR A 178 1.12 15.38 -0.03
C TYR A 178 0.63 16.00 -1.33
N ALA A 179 1.53 16.25 -2.27
CA ALA A 179 1.16 16.79 -3.58
C ALA A 179 0.18 15.85 -4.32
N THR A 180 0.34 14.53 -4.17
CA THR A 180 -0.56 13.56 -4.77
C THR A 180 -1.94 13.59 -4.12
N LEU A 181 -1.99 13.81 -2.81
CA LEU A 181 -3.23 13.83 -2.04
C LEU A 181 -3.95 15.19 -2.09
N GLU A 182 -3.27 16.22 -2.57
CA GLU A 182 -3.81 17.59 -2.56
C GLU A 182 -5.21 17.70 -3.16
N PRO A 183 -5.52 17.10 -4.32
CA PRO A 183 -6.86 17.22 -4.90
C PRO A 183 -7.99 16.70 -4.02
N ILE A 184 -7.69 15.79 -3.09
CA ILE A 184 -8.70 15.19 -2.20
C ILE A 184 -8.47 15.56 -0.73
N ARG A 185 -7.61 16.54 -0.47
CA ARG A 185 -7.22 16.92 0.89
C ARG A 185 -8.41 17.26 1.78
N LYS A 186 -9.38 18.00 1.25
CA LYS A 186 -10.56 18.38 2.02
C LYS A 186 -11.37 17.17 2.46
N MET A 187 -11.52 16.18 1.59
CA MET A 187 -12.21 14.94 1.93
C MET A 187 -11.45 14.18 3.01
N LEU A 188 -10.13 14.19 2.95
CA LEU A 188 -9.29 13.46 3.91
C LEU A 188 -9.30 14.09 5.30
N LEU A 189 -9.62 15.37 5.40
CA LEU A 189 -9.69 16.09 6.66
C LEU A 189 -11.03 15.93 7.37
N GLN A 190 -12.07 15.47 6.70
CA GLN A 190 -13.41 15.38 7.26
C GLN A 190 -13.52 14.18 8.21
N GLN A 191 -13.85 14.44 9.47
CA GLN A 191 -13.96 13.37 10.45
C GLN A 191 -15.26 12.58 10.33
N PHE A 192 -16.36 13.27 10.01
CA PHE A 192 -17.64 12.60 9.90
C PHE A 192 -17.78 11.68 8.69
N MET A 193 -16.82 11.71 7.76
CA MET A 193 -16.76 10.74 6.67
C MET A 193 -16.54 9.32 7.21
N GLY A 194 -15.92 9.20 8.39
CA GLY A 194 -15.81 7.92 9.06
C GLY A 194 -17.17 7.32 9.38
N GLU A 195 -18.11 8.15 9.79
CA GLU A 195 -19.49 7.74 10.04
C GLU A 195 -20.15 7.31 8.75
N LYS A 196 -19.88 8.01 7.65
CA LYS A 196 -20.42 7.66 6.35
C LYS A 196 -19.94 6.27 5.91
N PHE A 197 -18.66 5.95 6.11
CA PHE A 197 -18.16 4.62 5.84
C PHE A 197 -18.91 3.55 6.66
N GLY A 198 -19.11 3.82 7.95
CA GLY A 198 -19.85 2.93 8.81
C GLY A 198 -21.30 2.78 8.37
N ARG A 199 -21.94 3.88 7.99
CA ARG A 199 -23.30 3.86 7.50
C ARG A 199 -23.44 3.08 6.20
N ASP A 200 -22.52 3.27 5.27
CA ASP A 200 -22.56 2.55 4.01
C ASP A 200 -22.56 1.04 4.22
N ASN A 201 -21.78 0.58 5.18
CA ASN A 201 -21.74 -0.85 5.52
C ASN A 201 -23.07 -1.34 6.10
N ILE A 202 -23.78 -0.48 6.82
CA ILE A 202 -25.08 -0.83 7.42
C ILE A 202 -26.19 -0.67 6.39
N TRP A 203 -26.15 0.43 5.65
CA TRP A 203 -27.20 0.78 4.72
C TRP A 203 -27.27 -0.11 3.48
N GLU A 204 -26.18 -0.67 3.06
CA GLU A 204 -26.19 -1.66 1.98
C GLU A 204 -27.15 -2.83 2.33
N GLY A 205 -27.39 -3.02 3.60
CA GLY A 205 -28.29 -4.05 4.08
C GLY A 205 -29.74 -3.67 4.03
N HIS A 206 -30.14 -2.37 3.94
CA HIS A 206 -31.51 -2.00 3.96
C HIS A 206 -31.79 -0.66 3.36
N LEU A 207 -32.38 -0.40 2.61
CA LEU A 207 -32.98 0.57 2.12
C LEU A 207 -32.41 1.78 2.13
N ALA A 208 -31.25 1.75 2.24
CA ALA A 208 -30.48 2.85 2.09
C ALA A 208 -30.91 3.78 1.02
N THR A 209 -31.30 3.23 -0.03
CA THR A 209 -31.74 3.99 -1.15
C THR A 209 -32.78 5.01 -0.86
N GLU A 210 -33.72 4.72 -0.01
CA GLU A 210 -34.81 5.62 0.26
C GLU A 210 -34.41 6.87 1.00
N LEU A 211 -33.57 6.71 2.02
CA LEU A 211 -33.08 7.82 2.78
C LEU A 211 -32.06 8.65 2.04
N TRP A 212 -31.27 8.01 1.25
CA TRP A 212 -30.30 8.71 0.46
C TRP A 212 -30.94 9.64 -0.54
N THR A 213 -31.99 9.20 -1.18
CA THR A 213 -32.69 10.05 -2.13
C THR A 213 -33.33 11.28 -1.50
N THR A 214 -33.71 11.19 -0.23
CA THR A 214 -34.30 12.33 0.46
C THR A 214 -33.26 13.29 1.00
N GLN A 215 -32.06 12.82 1.28
CA GLN A 215 -31.03 13.65 1.87
C GLN A 215 -30.05 14.21 0.88
N MET A 216 -30.05 13.68 -0.28
CA MET A 216 -29.18 14.17 -1.30
C MET A 216 -29.87 15.20 -2.15
#